data_cd6d6d68e8fd7fe271e793bbf9b2221c
#
_entry.id   cd6d6d68e8fd7fe271e793bbf9b2221c
#
_cell.length_a   1.000
_cell.length_b   1.000
_cell.length_c   1.000
_cell.angle_alpha   90.00
_cell.angle_beta   90.00
_cell.angle_gamma   90.00
#
_symmetry.space_group_name_H-M   'P 1'
#
loop_
_entity.id
_entity.type
_entity.pdbx_description
1 polymer ?
#
loop_
_entity_poly.entity_id
_entity_poly.type
_entity_poly.pdbx_seq_one_letter_code
_entity_poly.pdbx_strand_id
1 'polypeptide(L)'
;MRNKKKILRAVTSAQSLAFCRDVMVKMRAMGYDMVAVTSPGPELDSLRHDDGFHCVAVPMHRRISPVADLVSLVRLVIVMAKERPWVVHSMTPKAGLLCMIAAWLTGVPVRVHTFTGLVWPTATGLKRRLLMMTDRITCACATHVIPEGKGVMHDLQHGGITSKPMRVLGHGNVKGVDIERFDPSRLGAQAASGAFSFRFVGRIVGEKGINELVEAFARLHEEQPATRLVLVGNYETELDPLSQGTRRIIDAMDAIETPGPKRGDDLVSAYAEADCFVMPSYREGFPNVVLEAGAMGLPSVVTDINGSREIVENGKNGLVVPPRDAAALYDAMKLMATDNEARQRMAREARPMIVSRFERGYVQRCQIEFYKEVMG
;
A
#
# COMPACT_ATOMS: atom_id res chain seq x y z
N MET A 1 12.68 -25.02 -25.03
CA MET A 1 11.32 -24.44 -25.02
C MET A 1 11.08 -23.73 -23.70
N ARG A 2 10.23 -22.67 -23.66
CA ARG A 2 9.81 -22.05 -22.40
C ARG A 2 8.74 -22.91 -21.72
N ASN A 3 8.86 -23.04 -20.38
CA ASN A 3 7.81 -23.70 -19.59
C ASN A 3 6.61 -22.75 -19.47
N LYS A 4 5.46 -23.10 -20.09
CA LYS A 4 4.24 -22.31 -20.04
C LYS A 4 3.69 -22.11 -18.62
N LYS A 5 4.12 -22.91 -17.65
CA LYS A 5 3.69 -22.79 -16.24
C LYS A 5 4.66 -21.97 -15.38
N LYS A 6 5.80 -21.49 -15.92
CA LYS A 6 6.80 -20.75 -15.13
C LYS A 6 6.45 -19.27 -15.07
N ILE A 7 6.28 -18.76 -13.85
CA ILE A 7 5.97 -17.36 -13.53
C ILE A 7 7.09 -16.80 -12.66
N LEU A 8 7.69 -15.71 -13.10
CA LEU A 8 8.68 -14.96 -12.32
C LEU A 8 8.00 -13.73 -11.72
N ARG A 9 7.99 -13.64 -10.38
CA ARG A 9 7.48 -12.48 -9.63
C ARG A 9 8.65 -11.63 -9.17
N ALA A 10 8.60 -10.33 -9.45
CA ALA A 10 9.69 -9.41 -9.14
C ALA A 10 9.23 -8.19 -8.35
N VAL A 11 9.94 -7.87 -7.27
CA VAL A 11 9.78 -6.66 -6.45
C VAL A 11 11.14 -6.06 -6.11
N THR A 12 11.20 -4.76 -5.80
CA THR A 12 12.48 -4.07 -5.53
C THR A 12 13.14 -4.51 -4.22
N SER A 13 12.37 -4.63 -3.14
CA SER A 13 12.88 -5.03 -1.81
C SER A 13 12.21 -6.30 -1.32
N ALA A 14 12.94 -7.10 -0.51
CA ALA A 14 12.43 -8.34 0.05
C ALA A 14 11.12 -8.13 0.85
N GLN A 15 11.01 -7.04 1.61
CA GLN A 15 9.78 -6.69 2.35
C GLN A 15 8.54 -6.59 1.45
N SER A 16 8.72 -6.19 0.18
CA SER A 16 7.61 -6.10 -0.78
C SER A 16 7.09 -7.45 -1.25
N LEU A 17 7.75 -8.57 -0.92
CA LEU A 17 7.23 -9.92 -1.17
C LEU A 17 5.90 -10.17 -0.46
N ALA A 18 5.64 -9.48 0.65
CA ALA A 18 4.37 -9.53 1.36
C ALA A 18 3.15 -9.20 0.46
N PHE A 19 3.35 -8.47 -0.63
CA PHE A 19 2.28 -8.16 -1.59
C PHE A 19 1.93 -9.33 -2.52
N CYS A 20 2.80 -10.31 -2.68
CA CYS A 20 2.61 -11.39 -3.66
C CYS A 20 2.82 -12.81 -3.11
N ARG A 21 3.37 -12.99 -1.91
CA ARG A 21 3.66 -14.31 -1.32
C ARG A 21 2.46 -15.24 -1.33
N ASP A 22 1.32 -14.78 -0.83
CA ASP A 22 0.12 -15.62 -0.70
C ASP A 22 -0.41 -16.10 -2.05
N VAL A 23 -0.40 -15.23 -3.07
CA VAL A 23 -0.80 -15.61 -4.44
C VAL A 23 0.22 -16.60 -5.02
N MET A 24 1.51 -16.40 -4.77
CA MET A 24 2.55 -17.35 -5.22
C MET A 24 2.35 -18.74 -4.59
N VAL A 25 2.02 -18.82 -3.30
CA VAL A 25 1.73 -20.09 -2.61
C VAL A 25 0.55 -20.80 -3.28
N LYS A 26 -0.56 -20.08 -3.51
CA LYS A 26 -1.75 -20.64 -4.17
C LYS A 26 -1.46 -21.09 -5.60
N MET A 27 -0.74 -20.29 -6.39
CA MET A 27 -0.37 -20.62 -7.76
C MET A 27 0.53 -21.87 -7.81
N ARG A 28 1.50 -21.99 -6.89
CA ARG A 28 2.33 -23.19 -6.79
C ARG A 28 1.50 -24.44 -6.45
N ALA A 29 0.56 -24.34 -5.53
CA ALA A 29 -0.37 -25.43 -5.20
C ALA A 29 -1.23 -25.85 -6.42
N MET A 30 -1.45 -24.96 -7.37
CA MET A 30 -2.13 -25.24 -8.65
C MET A 30 -1.19 -25.80 -9.73
N GLY A 31 0.08 -26.08 -9.42
CA GLY A 31 1.06 -26.68 -10.30
C GLY A 31 1.83 -25.69 -11.18
N TYR A 32 1.83 -24.38 -10.84
CA TYR A 32 2.69 -23.39 -11.48
C TYR A 32 4.09 -23.37 -10.86
N ASP A 33 5.11 -23.17 -11.69
CA ASP A 33 6.50 -23.00 -11.27
C ASP A 33 6.76 -21.54 -10.95
N MET A 34 6.81 -21.20 -9.66
CA MET A 34 6.92 -19.82 -9.18
C MET A 34 8.36 -19.49 -8.80
N VAL A 35 8.90 -18.41 -9.39
CA VAL A 35 10.24 -17.88 -9.09
C VAL A 35 10.11 -16.50 -8.49
N ALA A 36 10.73 -16.25 -7.33
CA ALA A 36 10.78 -14.93 -6.69
C ALA A 36 12.10 -14.22 -7.06
N VAL A 37 12.02 -12.95 -7.44
CA VAL A 37 13.19 -12.11 -7.71
C VAL A 37 13.08 -10.79 -6.96
N THR A 38 14.06 -10.50 -6.11
CA THR A 38 14.13 -9.24 -5.35
C THR A 38 15.55 -8.98 -4.85
N SER A 39 15.78 -7.82 -4.22
CA SER A 39 17.01 -7.58 -3.46
C SER A 39 17.15 -8.58 -2.32
N PRO A 40 18.38 -8.90 -1.90
CA PRO A 40 18.61 -9.72 -0.70
C PRO A 40 17.90 -9.15 0.52
N GLY A 41 17.44 -10.04 1.41
CA GLY A 41 16.78 -9.68 2.66
C GLY A 41 16.12 -10.86 3.34
N PRO A 42 15.81 -10.72 4.64
CA PRO A 42 15.29 -11.83 5.45
C PRO A 42 13.98 -12.42 4.92
N GLU A 43 13.12 -11.59 4.29
CA GLU A 43 11.87 -12.09 3.72
C GLU A 43 12.09 -12.97 2.48
N LEU A 44 13.16 -12.73 1.70
CA LEU A 44 13.54 -13.59 0.59
C LEU A 44 14.10 -14.93 1.10
N ASP A 45 14.88 -14.87 2.18
CA ASP A 45 15.46 -16.06 2.81
C ASP A 45 14.37 -16.91 3.47
N SER A 46 13.41 -16.29 4.15
CA SER A 46 12.21 -16.99 4.67
C SER A 46 11.42 -17.66 3.53
N LEU A 47 11.15 -16.95 2.44
CA LEU A 47 10.43 -17.52 1.29
C LEU A 47 11.18 -18.72 0.67
N ARG A 48 12.52 -18.70 0.69
CA ARG A 48 13.36 -19.79 0.19
C ARG A 48 13.38 -20.98 1.14
N HIS A 49 13.60 -20.74 2.43
CA HIS A 49 13.85 -21.80 3.42
C HIS A 49 12.56 -22.33 4.03
N ASP A 50 11.62 -21.47 4.40
CA ASP A 50 10.40 -21.86 5.09
C ASP A 50 9.33 -22.34 4.11
N ASP A 51 9.21 -21.66 2.96
CA ASP A 51 8.21 -21.99 1.95
C ASP A 51 8.76 -22.84 0.79
N GLY A 52 10.08 -23.03 0.69
CA GLY A 52 10.73 -23.83 -0.34
C GLY A 52 10.58 -23.29 -1.77
N PHE A 53 10.52 -21.95 -1.93
CA PHE A 53 10.46 -21.34 -3.25
C PHE A 53 11.84 -21.22 -3.92
N HIS A 54 11.85 -21.31 -5.25
CA HIS A 54 13.02 -20.87 -6.02
C HIS A 54 13.13 -19.35 -5.97
N CYS A 55 14.20 -18.86 -5.33
CA CYS A 55 14.44 -17.46 -5.05
C CYS A 55 15.77 -17.00 -5.66
N VAL A 56 15.75 -15.90 -6.40
CA VAL A 56 16.93 -15.29 -7.00
C VAL A 56 17.12 -13.88 -6.44
N ALA A 57 18.25 -13.65 -5.79
CA ALA A 57 18.61 -12.33 -5.27
C ALA A 57 19.26 -11.48 -6.38
N VAL A 58 18.65 -10.35 -6.70
CA VAL A 58 19.20 -9.32 -7.57
C VAL A 58 19.14 -7.98 -6.85
N PRO A 59 20.26 -7.40 -6.43
CA PRO A 59 20.28 -6.10 -5.75
C PRO A 59 19.62 -5.01 -6.60
N MET A 60 18.62 -4.33 -6.06
CA MET A 60 17.93 -3.20 -6.67
C MET A 60 17.79 -2.09 -5.63
N HIS A 61 18.55 -1.02 -5.77
CA HIS A 61 18.52 0.09 -4.84
C HIS A 61 17.24 0.94 -5.00
N ARG A 62 16.62 1.39 -3.91
CA ARG A 62 15.43 2.26 -3.98
C ARG A 62 15.73 3.63 -4.59
N ARG A 63 16.95 4.17 -4.34
CA ARG A 63 17.39 5.44 -4.92
C ARG A 63 17.78 5.26 -6.39
N ILE A 64 17.67 6.32 -7.19
CA ILE A 64 18.14 6.36 -8.56
C ILE A 64 19.66 6.21 -8.53
N SER A 65 20.19 5.18 -9.18
CA SER A 65 21.63 4.88 -9.26
C SER A 65 21.93 4.25 -10.62
N PRO A 66 22.25 5.06 -11.66
CA PRO A 66 22.31 4.57 -13.04
C PRO A 66 23.28 3.41 -13.24
N VAL A 67 24.46 3.45 -12.63
CA VAL A 67 25.47 2.37 -12.75
C VAL A 67 24.98 1.08 -12.08
N ALA A 68 24.49 1.18 -10.83
CA ALA A 68 23.97 0.02 -10.13
C ALA A 68 22.70 -0.53 -10.82
N ASP A 69 21.88 0.35 -11.38
CA ASP A 69 20.67 -0.03 -12.12
C ASP A 69 21.02 -0.78 -13.42
N LEU A 70 22.09 -0.36 -14.12
CA LEU A 70 22.60 -1.08 -15.29
C LEU A 70 23.12 -2.48 -14.91
N VAL A 71 23.90 -2.60 -13.83
CA VAL A 71 24.35 -3.90 -13.32
C VAL A 71 23.17 -4.80 -12.96
N SER A 72 22.14 -4.25 -12.29
CA SER A 72 20.93 -4.98 -11.94
C SER A 72 20.16 -5.42 -13.20
N LEU A 73 20.09 -4.57 -14.22
CA LEU A 73 19.47 -4.91 -15.50
C LEU A 73 20.17 -6.09 -16.18
N VAL A 74 21.51 -6.06 -16.27
CA VAL A 74 22.30 -7.17 -16.85
C VAL A 74 22.06 -8.47 -16.09
N ARG A 75 22.06 -8.42 -14.75
CA ARG A 75 21.75 -9.60 -13.92
C ARG A 75 20.34 -10.13 -14.18
N LEU A 76 19.33 -9.25 -14.30
CA LEU A 76 17.95 -9.63 -14.63
C LEU A 76 17.84 -10.26 -16.01
N VAL A 77 18.55 -9.74 -17.01
CA VAL A 77 18.62 -10.35 -18.36
C VAL A 77 19.19 -11.77 -18.27
N ILE A 78 20.29 -11.98 -17.54
CA ILE A 78 20.89 -13.30 -17.34
C ILE A 78 19.91 -14.24 -16.62
N VAL A 79 19.26 -13.77 -15.55
CA VAL A 79 18.25 -14.55 -14.81
C VAL A 79 17.11 -14.97 -15.75
N MET A 80 16.54 -14.04 -16.51
CA MET A 80 15.42 -14.34 -17.40
C MET A 80 15.82 -15.25 -18.58
N ALA A 81 17.05 -15.10 -19.09
CA ALA A 81 17.59 -16.00 -20.13
C ALA A 81 17.80 -17.43 -19.60
N LYS A 82 18.22 -17.58 -18.33
CA LYS A 82 18.43 -18.87 -17.67
C LYS A 82 17.10 -19.50 -17.28
N GLU A 83 16.22 -18.78 -16.58
CA GLU A 83 14.95 -19.26 -16.06
C GLU A 83 13.92 -19.50 -17.17
N ARG A 84 13.99 -18.75 -18.27
CA ARG A 84 13.07 -18.84 -19.42
C ARG A 84 11.59 -18.79 -19.01
N PRO A 85 11.15 -17.82 -18.17
CA PRO A 85 9.79 -17.78 -17.72
C PRO A 85 8.82 -17.52 -18.88
N TRP A 86 7.59 -18.00 -18.74
CA TRP A 86 6.49 -17.64 -19.65
C TRP A 86 5.90 -16.29 -19.27
N VAL A 87 5.76 -16.03 -17.97
CA VAL A 87 5.28 -14.76 -17.41
C VAL A 87 6.37 -14.12 -16.55
N VAL A 88 6.61 -12.84 -16.74
CA VAL A 88 7.29 -11.97 -15.76
C VAL A 88 6.29 -10.97 -15.25
N HIS A 89 6.07 -10.94 -13.94
CA HIS A 89 5.18 -9.97 -13.29
C HIS A 89 5.96 -9.17 -12.25
N SER A 90 6.20 -7.91 -12.56
CA SER A 90 6.86 -6.95 -11.67
C SER A 90 5.86 -6.07 -10.94
N MET A 91 6.25 -5.67 -9.74
CA MET A 91 5.58 -4.65 -8.92
C MET A 91 6.65 -3.69 -8.42
N THR A 92 6.28 -2.52 -7.97
CA THR A 92 7.17 -1.45 -7.53
C THR A 92 7.94 -0.77 -8.66
N PRO A 93 8.20 0.56 -8.58
CA PRO A 93 8.69 1.32 -9.75
C PRO A 93 10.01 0.83 -10.32
N LYS A 94 11.03 0.56 -9.48
CA LYS A 94 12.34 0.13 -9.98
C LYS A 94 12.33 -1.28 -10.56
N ALA A 95 11.70 -2.24 -9.87
CA ALA A 95 11.53 -3.58 -10.41
C ALA A 95 10.69 -3.55 -11.70
N GLY A 96 9.71 -2.65 -11.78
CA GLY A 96 8.94 -2.40 -13.01
C GLY A 96 9.83 -2.07 -14.18
N LEU A 97 10.61 -1.01 -14.07
CA LEU A 97 11.49 -0.55 -15.13
C LEU A 97 12.48 -1.65 -15.57
N LEU A 98 13.26 -2.15 -14.61
CA LEU A 98 14.36 -3.07 -14.92
C LEU A 98 13.86 -4.44 -15.41
N CYS A 99 12.82 -5.00 -14.77
CA CYS A 99 12.30 -6.30 -15.18
C CYS A 99 11.53 -6.24 -16.49
N MET A 100 10.79 -5.17 -16.79
CA MET A 100 10.08 -5.07 -18.06
C MET A 100 11.06 -4.91 -19.24
N ILE A 101 12.14 -4.12 -19.07
CA ILE A 101 13.21 -4.02 -20.09
C ILE A 101 13.88 -5.39 -20.27
N ALA A 102 14.30 -6.05 -19.17
CA ALA A 102 14.99 -7.35 -19.25
C ALA A 102 14.09 -8.43 -19.91
N ALA A 103 12.79 -8.45 -19.55
CA ALA A 103 11.82 -9.39 -20.12
C ALA A 103 11.56 -9.12 -21.61
N TRP A 104 11.54 -7.86 -22.02
CA TRP A 104 11.42 -7.48 -23.43
C TRP A 104 12.65 -7.91 -24.22
N LEU A 105 13.88 -7.62 -23.74
CA LEU A 105 15.14 -8.01 -24.38
C LEU A 105 15.29 -9.53 -24.51
N THR A 106 14.79 -10.28 -23.53
CA THR A 106 14.87 -11.75 -23.55
C THR A 106 13.66 -12.42 -24.22
N GLY A 107 12.74 -11.64 -24.78
CA GLY A 107 11.56 -12.12 -25.52
C GLY A 107 10.59 -12.91 -24.62
N VAL A 108 10.40 -12.54 -23.33
CA VAL A 108 9.38 -13.16 -22.48
C VAL A 108 7.99 -12.87 -23.06
N PRO A 109 7.12 -13.90 -23.27
CA PRO A 109 5.85 -13.70 -23.97
C PRO A 109 4.88 -12.78 -23.22
N VAL A 110 4.69 -13.01 -21.92
CA VAL A 110 3.77 -12.27 -21.08
C VAL A 110 4.54 -11.44 -20.06
N ARG A 111 4.47 -10.13 -20.21
CA ARG A 111 5.17 -9.14 -19.38
C ARG A 111 4.16 -8.25 -18.68
N VAL A 112 3.98 -8.48 -17.40
CA VAL A 112 2.98 -7.82 -16.57
C VAL A 112 3.65 -6.85 -15.62
N HIS A 113 3.14 -5.62 -15.55
CA HIS A 113 3.54 -4.68 -14.50
C HIS A 113 2.30 -4.20 -13.73
N THR A 114 2.36 -4.33 -12.40
CA THR A 114 1.36 -3.74 -11.50
C THR A 114 1.90 -2.46 -10.88
N PHE A 115 1.22 -1.34 -11.15
CA PHE A 115 1.49 -0.06 -10.50
C PHE A 115 0.83 -0.02 -9.13
N THR A 116 1.64 -0.12 -8.07
CA THR A 116 1.21 -0.05 -6.66
C THR A 116 1.32 1.37 -6.10
N GLY A 117 0.97 2.35 -6.89
CA GLY A 117 1.09 3.77 -6.62
C GLY A 117 2.08 4.45 -7.56
N LEU A 118 1.99 5.77 -7.65
CA LEU A 118 2.80 6.61 -8.53
C LEU A 118 3.60 7.62 -7.70
N VAL A 119 4.85 7.84 -8.08
CA VAL A 119 5.73 8.80 -7.39
C VAL A 119 5.70 10.19 -8.02
N TRP A 120 5.48 10.27 -9.34
CA TRP A 120 5.55 11.51 -10.09
C TRP A 120 4.39 12.50 -9.85
N PRO A 121 3.18 12.13 -9.38
CA PRO A 121 2.13 13.12 -9.12
C PRO A 121 2.52 14.19 -8.10
N THR A 122 3.30 13.82 -7.08
CA THR A 122 3.80 14.75 -6.06
C THR A 122 5.20 15.30 -6.34
N ALA A 123 5.85 14.84 -7.42
CA ALA A 123 7.16 15.34 -7.83
C ALA A 123 7.03 16.57 -8.76
N THR A 124 8.07 17.40 -8.79
CA THR A 124 8.12 18.61 -9.62
C THR A 124 9.33 18.62 -10.55
N GLY A 125 9.32 19.52 -11.54
CA GLY A 125 10.46 19.81 -12.41
C GLY A 125 11.03 18.60 -13.16
N LEU A 126 12.36 18.52 -13.24
CA LEU A 126 13.08 17.46 -13.96
C LEU A 126 12.84 16.08 -13.36
N LYS A 127 12.74 15.99 -12.02
CA LYS A 127 12.45 14.73 -11.32
C LYS A 127 11.11 14.13 -11.78
N ARG A 128 10.06 14.95 -11.88
CA ARG A 128 8.75 14.52 -12.39
C ARG A 128 8.85 13.96 -13.81
N ARG A 129 9.54 14.69 -14.71
CA ARG A 129 9.73 14.26 -16.11
C ARG A 129 10.46 12.93 -16.20
N LEU A 130 11.54 12.75 -15.42
CA LEU A 130 12.31 11.51 -15.37
C LEU A 130 11.44 10.33 -14.89
N LEU A 131 10.67 10.50 -13.81
CA LEU A 131 9.79 9.45 -13.29
C LEU A 131 8.70 9.08 -14.30
N MET A 132 8.08 10.06 -14.97
CA MET A 132 7.11 9.80 -16.04
C MET A 132 7.74 9.07 -17.23
N MET A 133 8.99 9.39 -17.59
CA MET A 133 9.72 8.70 -18.65
C MET A 133 9.99 7.23 -18.28
N THR A 134 10.42 6.96 -17.04
CA THR A 134 10.64 5.58 -16.58
C THR A 134 9.35 4.75 -16.60
N ASP A 135 8.21 5.34 -16.22
CA ASP A 135 6.92 4.67 -16.27
C ASP A 135 6.44 4.43 -17.72
N ARG A 136 6.70 5.37 -18.64
CA ARG A 136 6.44 5.17 -20.08
C ARG A 136 7.25 4.01 -20.66
N ILE A 137 8.53 3.92 -20.32
CA ILE A 137 9.39 2.80 -20.75
C ILE A 137 8.86 1.47 -20.16
N THR A 138 8.51 1.47 -18.89
CA THR A 138 7.92 0.29 -18.23
C THR A 138 6.67 -0.18 -18.96
N CYS A 139 5.74 0.74 -19.24
CA CYS A 139 4.52 0.44 -19.99
C CYS A 139 4.82 0.01 -21.43
N ALA A 140 5.77 0.64 -22.11
CA ALA A 140 6.15 0.27 -23.49
C ALA A 140 6.62 -1.18 -23.57
N CYS A 141 7.47 -1.61 -22.63
CA CYS A 141 8.01 -2.98 -22.55
C CYS A 141 6.99 -4.01 -22.02
N ALA A 142 5.99 -3.61 -21.23
CA ALA A 142 4.95 -4.50 -20.71
C ALA A 142 3.96 -4.91 -21.79
N THR A 143 3.42 -6.14 -21.72
CA THR A 143 2.25 -6.58 -22.52
C THR A 143 0.94 -6.26 -21.80
N HIS A 144 0.95 -6.29 -20.46
CA HIS A 144 -0.20 -6.01 -19.62
C HIS A 144 0.19 -5.02 -18.52
N VAL A 145 -0.62 -3.98 -18.37
CA VAL A 145 -0.47 -2.95 -17.35
C VAL A 145 -1.66 -3.02 -16.40
N ILE A 146 -1.38 -3.23 -15.12
CA ILE A 146 -2.39 -3.38 -14.06
C ILE A 146 -2.22 -2.22 -13.07
N PRO A 147 -3.08 -1.21 -13.11
CA PRO A 147 -3.16 -0.24 -12.02
C PRO A 147 -3.75 -0.89 -10.77
N GLU A 148 -3.22 -0.59 -9.61
CA GLU A 148 -3.72 -1.12 -8.33
C GLU A 148 -5.14 -0.61 -7.99
N GLY A 149 -5.51 0.56 -8.52
CA GLY A 149 -6.83 1.18 -8.33
C GLY A 149 -7.23 2.07 -9.51
N LYS A 150 -8.47 2.53 -9.48
CA LYS A 150 -9.02 3.42 -10.52
C LYS A 150 -8.31 4.78 -10.56
N GLY A 151 -7.91 5.30 -9.39
CA GLY A 151 -7.17 6.56 -9.31
C GLY A 151 -5.79 6.45 -9.98
N VAL A 152 -5.06 5.37 -9.76
CA VAL A 152 -3.78 5.09 -10.44
C VAL A 152 -4.00 4.94 -11.95
N MET A 153 -5.07 4.27 -12.37
CA MET A 153 -5.44 4.14 -13.78
C MET A 153 -5.70 5.50 -14.43
N HIS A 154 -6.49 6.33 -13.76
CA HIS A 154 -6.79 7.70 -14.20
C HIS A 154 -5.51 8.52 -14.37
N ASP A 155 -4.62 8.50 -13.38
CA ASP A 155 -3.37 9.25 -13.44
C ASP A 155 -2.46 8.79 -14.60
N LEU A 156 -2.33 7.47 -14.81
CA LEU A 156 -1.56 6.92 -15.92
C LEU A 156 -2.10 7.38 -17.29
N GLN A 157 -3.42 7.44 -17.44
CA GLN A 157 -4.09 7.91 -18.66
C GLN A 157 -3.90 9.41 -18.87
N HIS A 158 -4.27 10.22 -17.87
CA HIS A 158 -4.20 11.69 -17.96
C HIS A 158 -2.76 12.22 -17.99
N GLY A 159 -1.81 11.50 -17.36
CA GLY A 159 -0.39 11.78 -17.48
C GLY A 159 0.23 11.41 -18.83
N GLY A 160 -0.53 10.80 -19.74
CA GLY A 160 -0.03 10.34 -21.03
C GLY A 160 1.12 9.32 -20.87
N ILE A 161 1.02 8.45 -19.85
CA ILE A 161 2.05 7.43 -19.59
C ILE A 161 1.90 6.27 -20.58
N THR A 162 0.66 5.85 -20.84
CA THR A 162 0.38 4.78 -21.79
C THR A 162 -1.02 4.92 -22.39
N SER A 163 -1.15 4.49 -23.65
CA SER A 163 -2.43 4.30 -24.33
C SER A 163 -2.87 2.83 -24.34
N LYS A 164 -2.09 1.91 -23.76
CA LYS A 164 -2.46 0.50 -23.70
C LYS A 164 -3.71 0.30 -22.85
N PRO A 165 -4.56 -0.68 -23.20
CA PRO A 165 -5.66 -1.08 -22.34
C PRO A 165 -5.15 -1.45 -20.94
N MET A 166 -5.79 -0.93 -19.92
CA MET A 166 -5.49 -1.20 -18.52
C MET A 166 -6.72 -1.78 -17.82
N ARG A 167 -6.49 -2.64 -16.85
CA ARG A 167 -7.56 -3.24 -16.05
C ARG A 167 -7.18 -3.24 -14.59
N VAL A 168 -8.03 -2.69 -13.74
CA VAL A 168 -7.98 -2.89 -12.29
C VAL A 168 -8.54 -4.28 -11.99
N LEU A 169 -7.84 -5.08 -11.19
CA LEU A 169 -8.32 -6.41 -10.81
C LEU A 169 -9.29 -6.30 -9.63
N GLY A 170 -10.50 -6.83 -9.78
CA GLY A 170 -11.56 -6.70 -8.80
C GLY A 170 -11.89 -5.23 -8.48
N HIS A 171 -11.87 -4.90 -7.21
CA HIS A 171 -12.07 -3.52 -6.72
C HIS A 171 -10.76 -2.75 -6.50
N GLY A 172 -9.63 -3.32 -6.92
CA GLY A 172 -8.30 -2.80 -6.64
C GLY A 172 -7.65 -3.52 -5.46
N ASN A 173 -6.52 -2.96 -5.01
CA ASN A 173 -5.58 -3.56 -4.06
C ASN A 173 -4.92 -4.85 -4.58
N VAL A 174 -3.70 -5.13 -4.13
CA VAL A 174 -2.93 -6.32 -4.56
C VAL A 174 -2.77 -7.36 -3.46
N LYS A 175 -3.04 -7.01 -2.21
CA LYS A 175 -2.83 -7.88 -1.05
C LYS A 175 -4.14 -8.40 -0.48
N GLY A 176 -5.17 -7.56 -0.47
CA GLY A 176 -6.39 -7.79 0.31
C GLY A 176 -6.15 -7.68 1.81
N VAL A 177 -7.21 -7.73 2.58
CA VAL A 177 -7.17 -7.72 4.04
C VAL A 177 -7.59 -9.07 4.61
N ASP A 178 -6.91 -9.51 5.66
CA ASP A 178 -7.24 -10.70 6.43
C ASP A 178 -8.38 -10.36 7.40
N ILE A 179 -9.61 -10.63 6.97
CA ILE A 179 -10.81 -10.31 7.74
C ILE A 179 -11.04 -11.23 8.96
N GLU A 180 -10.34 -12.37 9.02
CA GLU A 180 -10.36 -13.25 10.18
C GLU A 180 -9.42 -12.72 11.27
N ARG A 181 -8.26 -12.21 10.87
CA ARG A 181 -7.30 -11.57 11.77
C ARG A 181 -7.81 -10.22 12.27
N PHE A 182 -8.26 -9.35 11.35
CA PHE A 182 -8.83 -8.05 11.65
C PHE A 182 -10.33 -8.18 11.85
N ASP A 183 -10.70 -8.85 12.96
CA ASP A 183 -12.08 -9.05 13.38
C ASP A 183 -12.29 -8.54 14.81
N PRO A 184 -13.11 -7.50 15.01
CA PRO A 184 -13.37 -6.95 16.34
C PRO A 184 -13.99 -7.98 17.30
N SER A 185 -14.72 -9.00 16.81
CA SER A 185 -15.34 -10.03 17.65
C SER A 185 -14.33 -10.95 18.36
N ARG A 186 -13.07 -10.99 17.89
CA ARG A 186 -12.01 -11.80 18.51
C ARG A 186 -11.44 -11.20 19.78
N LEU A 187 -11.64 -9.92 19.96
CA LEU A 187 -11.21 -9.18 21.14
C LEU A 187 -12.43 -9.03 22.02
N GLY A 188 -12.37 -9.53 23.26
CA GLY A 188 -13.45 -9.34 24.22
C GLY A 188 -13.85 -7.88 24.38
N ALA A 189 -14.97 -7.61 25.03
CA ALA A 189 -15.43 -6.24 25.27
C ALA A 189 -14.28 -5.41 25.89
N GLN A 190 -13.77 -4.45 25.16
CA GLN A 190 -12.76 -3.55 25.68
C GLN A 190 -13.42 -2.54 26.63
N ALA A 191 -12.74 -2.28 27.74
CA ALA A 191 -13.17 -1.24 28.67
C ALA A 191 -13.13 0.11 27.94
N ALA A 192 -14.23 0.83 27.93
CA ALA A 192 -14.29 2.17 27.39
C ALA A 192 -13.22 3.05 28.09
N SER A 193 -12.26 3.55 27.35
CA SER A 193 -11.15 4.38 27.88
C SER A 193 -11.66 5.79 28.12
N GLY A 194 -12.68 6.16 28.66
CA GLY A 194 -13.13 7.53 28.99
C GLY A 194 -12.81 8.68 28.01
N ALA A 195 -11.80 8.48 27.14
CA ALA A 195 -11.34 9.45 26.14
C ALA A 195 -11.55 8.92 24.73
N PHE A 196 -12.01 9.77 23.82
CA PHE A 196 -12.16 9.45 22.39
C PHE A 196 -10.80 9.28 21.70
N SER A 197 -10.52 8.11 21.12
CA SER A 197 -9.22 7.73 20.59
C SER A 197 -9.15 7.79 19.07
N PHE A 198 -8.34 8.72 18.55
CA PHE A 198 -7.90 8.71 17.16
C PHE A 198 -6.67 7.83 16.98
N ARG A 199 -6.63 7.07 15.89
CA ARG A 199 -5.53 6.16 15.55
C ARG A 199 -4.95 6.47 14.18
N PHE A 200 -3.63 6.60 14.12
CA PHE A 200 -2.85 6.55 12.89
C PHE A 200 -1.94 5.31 12.93
N VAL A 201 -1.79 4.64 11.80
CA VAL A 201 -0.83 3.53 11.63
C VAL A 201 -0.02 3.76 10.37
N GLY A 202 1.31 3.86 10.50
CA GLY A 202 2.21 4.07 9.38
C GLY A 202 3.53 4.70 9.78
N ARG A 203 4.37 5.03 8.80
CA ARG A 203 5.59 5.80 9.05
C ARG A 203 5.22 7.20 9.52
N ILE A 204 5.88 7.67 10.56
CA ILE A 204 5.64 9.01 11.11
C ILE A 204 6.56 10.00 10.38
N VAL A 205 6.07 10.52 9.24
CA VAL A 205 6.79 11.38 8.27
C VAL A 205 5.87 12.44 7.68
N GLY A 206 6.45 13.47 7.06
CA GLY A 206 5.72 14.60 6.47
C GLY A 206 4.73 14.18 5.39
N GLU A 207 5.13 13.32 4.44
CA GLU A 207 4.23 12.86 3.33
C GLU A 207 3.01 12.07 3.81
N LYS A 208 3.00 11.62 5.07
CA LYS A 208 1.85 10.99 5.69
C LYS A 208 0.87 11.98 6.32
N GLY A 209 1.14 13.29 6.18
CA GLY A 209 0.26 14.34 6.71
C GLY A 209 0.26 14.45 8.23
N ILE A 210 1.34 13.99 8.88
CA ILE A 210 1.43 14.02 10.35
C ILE A 210 1.49 15.46 10.87
N ASN A 211 2.06 16.38 10.10
CA ASN A 211 2.11 17.79 10.49
C ASN A 211 0.69 18.36 10.64
N GLU A 212 -0.15 18.16 9.64
CA GLU A 212 -1.56 18.58 9.62
C GLU A 212 -2.39 17.83 10.66
N LEU A 213 -2.11 16.53 10.88
CA LEU A 213 -2.81 15.72 11.87
C LEU A 213 -2.57 16.24 13.29
N VAL A 214 -1.33 16.52 13.62
CA VAL A 214 -0.95 17.04 14.97
C VAL A 214 -1.50 18.45 15.17
N GLU A 215 -1.46 19.32 14.17
CA GLU A 215 -2.05 20.66 14.21
C GLU A 215 -3.57 20.59 14.43
N ALA A 216 -4.27 19.78 13.63
CA ALA A 216 -5.71 19.59 13.75
C ALA A 216 -6.11 18.99 15.10
N PHE A 217 -5.36 17.99 15.57
CA PHE A 217 -5.61 17.35 16.86
C PHE A 217 -5.35 18.29 18.03
N ALA A 218 -4.27 19.06 18.03
CA ALA A 218 -3.97 20.01 19.10
C ALA A 218 -5.12 21.02 19.29
N ARG A 219 -5.61 21.59 18.17
CA ARG A 219 -6.79 22.46 18.20
C ARG A 219 -8.04 21.76 18.71
N LEU A 220 -8.28 20.50 18.28
CA LEU A 220 -9.43 19.74 18.74
C LEU A 220 -9.36 19.45 20.24
N HIS A 221 -8.20 19.08 20.74
CA HIS A 221 -7.98 18.73 22.14
C HIS A 221 -8.21 19.91 23.09
N GLU A 222 -7.91 21.14 22.66
CA GLU A 222 -8.24 22.37 23.41
C GLU A 222 -9.76 22.52 23.63
N GLU A 223 -10.58 22.15 22.62
CA GLU A 223 -12.03 22.21 22.70
C GLU A 223 -12.67 20.95 23.31
N GLN A 224 -12.02 19.80 23.16
CA GLN A 224 -12.47 18.48 23.59
C GLN A 224 -11.34 17.75 24.35
N PRO A 225 -11.09 18.10 25.63
CA PRO A 225 -9.98 17.53 26.41
C PRO A 225 -10.06 16.00 26.60
N ALA A 226 -11.26 15.41 26.49
CA ALA A 226 -11.46 13.96 26.55
C ALA A 226 -11.14 13.27 25.20
N THR A 227 -10.11 13.71 24.47
CA THR A 227 -9.62 13.10 23.22
C THR A 227 -8.15 12.68 23.36
N ARG A 228 -7.73 11.67 22.60
CA ARG A 228 -6.33 11.26 22.48
C ARG A 228 -5.99 10.91 21.04
N LEU A 229 -4.72 11.07 20.67
CA LEU A 229 -4.17 10.69 19.37
C LEU A 229 -3.03 9.70 19.57
N VAL A 230 -3.11 8.52 18.93
CA VAL A 230 -2.06 7.52 19.03
C VAL A 230 -1.45 7.27 17.65
N LEU A 231 -0.17 7.59 17.50
CA LEU A 231 0.62 7.46 16.26
C LEU A 231 1.43 6.17 16.33
N VAL A 232 0.93 5.10 15.69
CA VAL A 232 1.61 3.79 15.68
C VAL A 232 2.55 3.71 14.48
N GLY A 233 3.86 3.69 14.73
CA GLY A 233 4.86 3.57 13.69
C GLY A 233 6.25 4.05 14.06
N ASN A 234 7.14 4.01 13.07
CA ASN A 234 8.50 4.53 13.21
C ASN A 234 8.62 5.94 12.62
N TYR A 235 9.42 6.75 13.27
CA TYR A 235 9.94 7.98 12.67
C TYR A 235 10.99 7.64 11.60
N GLU A 236 10.93 8.33 10.45
CA GLU A 236 11.98 8.35 9.43
C GLU A 236 12.54 9.77 9.32
N THR A 237 13.57 10.07 10.10
CA THR A 237 14.12 11.43 10.23
C THR A 237 15.02 11.86 9.07
N GLU A 238 15.55 10.90 8.28
CA GLU A 238 16.51 11.20 7.21
C GLU A 238 15.88 11.59 5.86
N LEU A 239 14.73 11.02 5.53
CA LEU A 239 14.16 11.16 4.19
C LEU A 239 13.04 12.20 4.13
N ASP A 240 12.22 12.28 5.16
CA ASP A 240 11.05 13.15 5.21
C ASP A 240 10.68 13.46 6.67
N PRO A 241 11.51 14.26 7.39
CA PRO A 241 11.29 14.57 8.80
C PRO A 241 10.04 15.43 9.00
N LEU A 242 9.43 15.29 10.17
CA LEU A 242 8.39 16.21 10.63
C LEU A 242 8.95 17.61 10.86
N SER A 243 8.09 18.63 10.81
CA SER A 243 8.46 19.98 11.20
C SER A 243 8.88 20.04 12.66
N GLN A 244 9.77 20.98 13.00
CA GLN A 244 10.18 21.19 14.39
C GLN A 244 8.98 21.60 15.28
N GLY A 245 8.02 22.36 14.73
CA GLY A 245 6.79 22.72 15.42
C GLY A 245 5.96 21.49 15.79
N THR A 246 5.73 20.61 14.84
CA THR A 246 5.01 19.34 15.07
C THR A 246 5.68 18.49 16.13
N ARG A 247 7.01 18.37 16.09
CA ARG A 247 7.77 17.61 17.08
C ARG A 247 7.56 18.18 18.49
N ARG A 248 7.65 19.51 18.65
CA ARG A 248 7.43 20.16 19.96
C ARG A 248 6.01 19.91 20.49
N ILE A 249 5.01 19.92 19.63
CA ILE A 249 3.62 19.63 20.03
C ILE A 249 3.51 18.20 20.53
N ILE A 250 4.05 17.22 19.76
CA ILE A 250 4.05 15.80 20.17
C ILE A 250 4.74 15.59 21.51
N ASP A 251 5.91 16.22 21.71
CA ASP A 251 6.72 16.06 22.93
C ASP A 251 6.09 16.76 24.16
N ALA A 252 5.24 17.77 23.95
CA ALA A 252 4.65 18.58 25.04
C ALA A 252 3.21 18.17 25.40
N MET A 253 2.52 17.39 24.55
CA MET A 253 1.11 17.07 24.74
C MET A 253 0.93 15.59 25.12
N ASP A 254 0.64 15.31 26.39
CA ASP A 254 0.44 13.94 26.93
C ASP A 254 -0.70 13.18 26.21
N ALA A 255 -1.64 13.90 25.58
CA ALA A 255 -2.73 13.32 24.80
C ALA A 255 -2.27 12.75 23.43
N ILE A 256 -1.00 12.95 23.02
CA ILE A 256 -0.40 12.38 21.81
C ILE A 256 0.59 11.28 22.20
N GLU A 257 0.27 10.05 21.88
CA GLU A 257 1.10 8.89 22.18
C GLU A 257 1.83 8.38 20.92
N THR A 258 3.10 7.98 21.09
CA THR A 258 3.91 7.39 20.01
C THR A 258 4.52 6.07 20.46
N PRO A 259 3.72 4.98 20.57
CA PRO A 259 4.18 3.71 21.17
C PRO A 259 5.16 2.92 20.29
N GLY A 260 5.57 3.48 19.16
CA GLY A 260 6.39 2.78 18.18
C GLY A 260 5.60 1.85 17.27
N PRO A 261 6.28 1.01 16.47
CA PRO A 261 5.64 0.12 15.52
C PRO A 261 5.00 -1.07 16.23
N LYS A 262 3.77 -1.41 15.82
CA LYS A 262 3.04 -2.60 16.28
C LYS A 262 2.94 -3.62 15.16
N ARG A 263 2.94 -4.90 15.50
CA ARG A 263 2.80 -6.02 14.58
C ARG A 263 1.99 -7.13 15.25
N GLY A 264 1.58 -8.11 14.45
CA GLY A 264 0.87 -9.25 15.02
C GLY A 264 -0.43 -8.83 15.71
N ASP A 265 -0.71 -9.44 16.84
CA ASP A 265 -1.93 -9.19 17.62
C ASP A 265 -1.90 -7.81 18.32
N ASP A 266 -0.69 -7.27 18.61
CA ASP A 266 -0.54 -5.91 19.12
C ASP A 266 -1.08 -4.85 18.14
N LEU A 267 -0.96 -5.09 16.82
CA LEU A 267 -1.53 -4.21 15.82
C LEU A 267 -3.06 -4.32 15.78
N VAL A 268 -3.60 -5.52 15.91
CA VAL A 268 -5.05 -5.74 15.99
C VAL A 268 -5.63 -5.04 17.22
N SER A 269 -4.99 -5.21 18.38
CA SER A 269 -5.34 -4.50 19.62
C SER A 269 -5.29 -2.99 19.45
N ALA A 270 -4.24 -2.49 18.79
CA ALA A 270 -4.11 -1.05 18.53
C ALA A 270 -5.28 -0.49 17.69
N TYR A 271 -5.79 -1.21 16.71
CA TYR A 271 -7.00 -0.79 16.00
C TYR A 271 -8.24 -0.88 16.89
N ALA A 272 -8.40 -1.95 17.65
CA ALA A 272 -9.58 -2.16 18.48
C ALA A 272 -9.76 -1.11 19.59
N GLU A 273 -8.65 -0.56 20.11
CA GLU A 273 -8.66 0.52 21.11
C GLU A 273 -8.99 1.91 20.53
N ALA A 274 -9.31 2.01 19.26
CA ALA A 274 -9.61 3.26 18.60
C ALA A 274 -11.11 3.46 18.34
N ASP A 275 -11.55 4.71 18.33
CA ASP A 275 -12.90 5.12 17.93
C ASP A 275 -12.93 5.58 16.46
N CYS A 276 -11.82 6.09 15.95
CA CYS A 276 -11.70 6.59 14.60
C CYS A 276 -10.27 6.40 14.08
N PHE A 277 -10.14 5.94 12.85
CA PHE A 277 -8.86 5.87 12.15
C PHE A 277 -8.62 7.14 11.34
N VAL A 278 -7.40 7.69 11.35
CA VAL A 278 -7.06 8.91 10.60
C VAL A 278 -5.81 8.68 9.75
N MET A 279 -5.91 8.95 8.45
CA MET A 279 -4.79 8.81 7.52
C MET A 279 -4.73 9.96 6.52
N PRO A 280 -4.11 11.10 6.87
CA PRO A 280 -4.10 12.32 6.07
C PRO A 280 -2.93 12.37 5.07
N SER A 281 -2.54 11.23 4.49
CA SER A 281 -1.43 11.10 3.55
C SER A 281 -1.60 12.00 2.32
N TYR A 282 -0.47 12.50 1.78
CA TYR A 282 -0.47 13.27 0.53
C TYR A 282 -0.49 12.38 -0.72
N ARG A 283 -0.09 11.12 -0.56
CA ARG A 283 0.04 10.17 -1.66
C ARG A 283 0.02 8.73 -1.15
N GLU A 284 -0.79 7.90 -1.77
CA GLU A 284 -0.80 6.45 -1.59
C GLU A 284 -0.98 5.74 -2.94
N GLY A 285 -0.72 4.44 -2.99
CA GLY A 285 -1.23 3.56 -4.02
C GLY A 285 -2.62 3.04 -3.61
N PHE A 286 -2.60 2.12 -2.65
CA PHE A 286 -3.82 1.58 -2.03
C PHE A 286 -3.50 1.23 -0.57
N PRO A 287 -3.86 2.07 0.41
CA PRO A 287 -3.36 1.96 1.78
C PRO A 287 -3.98 0.79 2.54
N ASN A 288 -3.20 -0.28 2.76
CA ASN A 288 -3.67 -1.47 3.50
C ASN A 288 -4.12 -1.14 4.92
N VAL A 289 -3.53 -0.16 5.58
CA VAL A 289 -3.91 0.24 6.95
C VAL A 289 -5.33 0.80 7.03
N VAL A 290 -5.85 1.41 5.95
CA VAL A 290 -7.25 1.84 5.86
C VAL A 290 -8.17 0.62 5.68
N LEU A 291 -7.73 -0.41 4.92
CA LEU A 291 -8.46 -1.68 4.82
C LEU A 291 -8.50 -2.41 6.16
N GLU A 292 -7.38 -2.43 6.89
CA GLU A 292 -7.27 -3.04 8.21
C GLU A 292 -8.18 -2.34 9.23
N ALA A 293 -8.14 -1.01 9.28
CA ALA A 293 -9.02 -0.21 10.14
C ALA A 293 -10.52 -0.45 9.81
N GLY A 294 -10.88 -0.40 8.53
CA GLY A 294 -12.25 -0.65 8.11
C GLY A 294 -12.71 -2.09 8.39
N ALA A 295 -11.81 -3.10 8.26
CA ALA A 295 -12.10 -4.48 8.65
C ALA A 295 -12.37 -4.62 10.16
N MET A 296 -11.70 -3.80 10.99
CA MET A 296 -11.98 -3.69 12.43
C MET A 296 -13.26 -2.88 12.75
N GLY A 297 -13.99 -2.41 11.72
CA GLY A 297 -15.24 -1.65 11.92
C GLY A 297 -15.01 -0.17 12.26
N LEU A 298 -13.77 0.33 12.11
CA LEU A 298 -13.46 1.74 12.40
C LEU A 298 -13.88 2.64 11.24
N PRO A 299 -14.66 3.71 11.50
CA PRO A 299 -14.84 4.77 10.53
C PRO A 299 -13.51 5.50 10.36
N SER A 300 -13.22 5.93 9.12
CA SER A 300 -11.91 6.50 8.80
C SER A 300 -12.03 7.93 8.30
N VAL A 301 -11.11 8.82 8.72
CA VAL A 301 -10.89 10.12 8.10
C VAL A 301 -9.65 9.99 7.22
N VAL A 302 -9.81 10.18 5.91
CA VAL A 302 -8.72 10.03 4.93
C VAL A 302 -8.68 11.24 4.00
N THR A 303 -7.55 11.45 3.34
CA THR A 303 -7.43 12.47 2.31
C THR A 303 -7.93 11.99 0.95
N ASP A 304 -8.36 12.95 0.12
CA ASP A 304 -8.83 12.73 -1.26
C ASP A 304 -7.66 12.42 -2.20
N ILE A 305 -7.10 11.22 -2.05
CA ILE A 305 -5.99 10.70 -2.85
C ILE A 305 -6.32 9.31 -3.37
N ASN A 306 -5.51 8.84 -4.33
CA ASN A 306 -5.65 7.48 -4.88
C ASN A 306 -5.65 6.42 -3.78
N GLY A 307 -6.44 5.39 -3.97
CA GLY A 307 -6.64 4.32 -3.00
C GLY A 307 -7.52 4.75 -1.82
N SER A 308 -7.20 5.84 -1.13
CA SER A 308 -7.97 6.27 0.04
C SER A 308 -9.45 6.52 -0.29
N ARG A 309 -9.74 7.34 -1.32
CA ARG A 309 -11.12 7.59 -1.79
C ARG A 309 -11.78 6.39 -2.49
N GLU A 310 -11.03 5.35 -2.81
CA GLU A 310 -11.57 4.10 -3.37
C GLU A 310 -12.01 3.14 -2.25
N ILE A 311 -11.42 3.28 -1.08
CA ILE A 311 -11.74 2.50 0.13
C ILE A 311 -12.85 3.20 0.93
N VAL A 312 -12.69 4.52 1.15
CA VAL A 312 -13.60 5.34 1.96
C VAL A 312 -14.53 6.13 1.04
N GLU A 313 -15.84 5.89 1.17
CA GLU A 313 -16.90 6.67 0.55
C GLU A 313 -17.36 7.75 1.55
N ASN A 314 -17.19 9.03 1.16
CA ASN A 314 -17.46 10.16 2.05
C ASN A 314 -18.88 10.14 2.65
N GLY A 315 -18.97 10.23 3.97
CA GLY A 315 -20.24 10.18 4.72
C GLY A 315 -20.87 8.79 4.90
N LYS A 316 -20.30 7.73 4.30
CA LYS A 316 -20.83 6.37 4.36
C LYS A 316 -20.06 5.47 5.33
N ASN A 317 -18.76 5.26 5.10
CA ASN A 317 -17.90 4.49 6.00
C ASN A 317 -16.74 5.33 6.57
N GLY A 318 -16.77 6.64 6.39
CA GLY A 318 -15.79 7.59 6.84
C GLY A 318 -15.93 8.95 6.17
N LEU A 319 -14.94 9.81 6.34
CA LEU A 319 -14.89 11.15 5.76
C LEU A 319 -13.64 11.29 4.86
N VAL A 320 -13.80 12.03 3.78
CA VAL A 320 -12.74 12.33 2.82
C VAL A 320 -12.50 13.83 2.82
N VAL A 321 -11.26 14.26 3.10
CA VAL A 321 -10.86 15.65 3.19
C VAL A 321 -9.76 16.00 2.17
N PRO A 322 -9.57 17.25 1.78
CA PRO A 322 -8.45 17.67 0.94
C PRO A 322 -7.10 17.33 1.59
N PRO A 323 -6.08 16.88 0.82
CA PRO A 323 -4.74 16.71 1.37
C PRO A 323 -4.10 18.05 1.70
N ARG A 324 -3.26 18.11 2.75
CA ARG A 324 -2.56 19.32 3.24
C ARG A 324 -3.49 20.42 3.75
N ASP A 325 -4.63 20.04 4.27
CA ASP A 325 -5.63 20.95 4.83
C ASP A 325 -5.92 20.57 6.29
N ALA A 326 -5.19 21.19 7.22
CA ALA A 326 -5.36 20.94 8.65
C ALA A 326 -6.74 21.41 9.15
N ALA A 327 -7.34 22.43 8.52
CA ALA A 327 -8.65 22.94 8.91
C ALA A 327 -9.75 21.94 8.54
N ALA A 328 -9.77 21.44 7.31
CA ALA A 328 -10.71 20.40 6.89
C ALA A 328 -10.53 19.10 7.69
N LEU A 329 -9.28 18.75 8.02
CA LEU A 329 -8.98 17.59 8.88
C LEU A 329 -9.52 17.78 10.29
N TYR A 330 -9.33 18.97 10.88
CA TYR A 330 -9.89 19.33 12.18
C TYR A 330 -11.43 19.21 12.18
N ASP A 331 -12.12 19.77 11.19
CA ASP A 331 -13.58 19.70 11.11
C ASP A 331 -14.08 18.27 11.02
N ALA A 332 -13.42 17.43 10.23
CA ALA A 332 -13.74 16.01 10.11
C ALA A 332 -13.48 15.24 11.43
N MET A 333 -12.36 15.50 12.09
CA MET A 333 -12.04 14.89 13.39
C MET A 333 -13.02 15.36 14.47
N LYS A 334 -13.41 16.63 14.48
CA LYS A 334 -14.42 17.19 15.40
C LYS A 334 -15.77 16.51 15.21
N LEU A 335 -16.23 16.34 13.97
CA LEU A 335 -17.45 15.61 13.68
C LEU A 335 -17.41 14.19 14.24
N MET A 336 -16.30 13.46 13.99
CA MET A 336 -16.12 12.10 14.52
C MET A 336 -16.16 12.03 16.04
N ALA A 337 -15.60 13.03 16.73
CA ALA A 337 -15.55 13.07 18.19
C ALA A 337 -16.91 13.46 18.82
N THR A 338 -17.66 14.38 18.18
CA THR A 338 -18.84 15.01 18.79
C THR A 338 -20.17 14.49 18.29
N ASP A 339 -20.26 14.03 17.01
CA ASP A 339 -21.48 13.46 16.43
C ASP A 339 -21.46 11.93 16.52
N ASN A 340 -21.90 11.41 17.65
CA ASN A 340 -21.96 9.97 17.89
C ASN A 340 -22.89 9.22 16.91
N GLU A 341 -23.98 9.85 16.47
CA GLU A 341 -24.91 9.21 15.52
C GLU A 341 -24.28 9.04 14.14
N ALA A 342 -23.67 10.10 13.60
CA ALA A 342 -22.99 10.06 12.33
C ALA A 342 -21.82 9.05 12.37
N ARG A 343 -21.01 9.07 13.44
CA ARG A 343 -19.90 8.14 13.63
C ARG A 343 -20.36 6.68 13.67
N GLN A 344 -21.37 6.36 14.48
CA GLN A 344 -21.89 4.99 14.56
C GLN A 344 -22.52 4.51 13.25
N ARG A 345 -23.17 5.41 12.50
CA ARG A 345 -23.69 5.10 11.18
C ARG A 345 -22.55 4.70 10.24
N MET A 346 -21.46 5.47 10.21
CA MET A 346 -20.26 5.17 9.40
C MET A 346 -19.54 3.90 9.87
N ALA A 347 -19.46 3.67 11.18
CA ALA A 347 -18.84 2.45 11.74
C ALA A 347 -19.58 1.17 11.31
N ARG A 348 -20.91 1.19 11.28
CA ARG A 348 -21.71 0.05 10.82
C ARG A 348 -21.45 -0.33 9.37
N GLU A 349 -21.14 0.63 8.52
CA GLU A 349 -20.82 0.41 7.10
C GLU A 349 -19.35 0.05 6.86
N ALA A 350 -18.44 0.38 7.79
CA ALA A 350 -17.00 0.24 7.57
C ALA A 350 -16.61 -1.22 7.25
N ARG A 351 -16.90 -2.17 8.13
CA ARG A 351 -16.54 -3.59 7.93
C ARG A 351 -17.24 -4.23 6.73
N PRO A 352 -18.56 -4.13 6.54
CA PRO A 352 -19.24 -4.73 5.38
C PRO A 352 -18.67 -4.27 4.04
N MET A 353 -18.34 -2.98 3.93
CA MET A 353 -17.75 -2.43 2.70
C MET A 353 -16.36 -2.97 2.42
N ILE A 354 -15.55 -3.24 3.44
CA ILE A 354 -14.23 -3.84 3.28
C ILE A 354 -14.34 -5.33 2.93
N VAL A 355 -15.13 -6.08 3.68
CA VAL A 355 -15.31 -7.53 3.48
C VAL A 355 -15.81 -7.84 2.07
N SER A 356 -16.80 -7.10 1.57
CA SER A 356 -17.38 -7.35 0.25
C SER A 356 -16.42 -7.04 -0.93
N ARG A 357 -15.44 -6.15 -0.74
CA ARG A 357 -14.61 -5.63 -1.84
C ARG A 357 -13.14 -6.06 -1.76
N PHE A 358 -12.59 -6.20 -0.55
CA PHE A 358 -11.15 -6.28 -0.34
C PHE A 358 -10.73 -7.47 0.53
N GLU A 359 -11.64 -8.43 0.82
CA GLU A 359 -11.28 -9.68 1.48
C GLU A 359 -10.12 -10.35 0.71
N ARG A 360 -9.12 -10.85 1.45
CA ARG A 360 -7.88 -11.40 0.88
C ARG A 360 -8.12 -12.49 -0.15
N GLY A 361 -9.02 -13.43 0.13
CA GLY A 361 -9.31 -14.54 -0.78
C GLY A 361 -9.97 -14.06 -2.07
N TYR A 362 -10.84 -13.04 -2.01
CA TYR A 362 -11.42 -12.41 -3.19
C TYR A 362 -10.35 -11.74 -4.07
N VAL A 363 -9.49 -10.91 -3.47
CA VAL A 363 -8.41 -10.22 -4.19
C VAL A 363 -7.45 -11.24 -4.85
N GLN A 364 -7.11 -12.32 -4.15
CA GLN A 364 -6.27 -13.38 -4.69
C GLN A 364 -6.95 -14.15 -5.83
N ARG A 365 -8.26 -14.42 -5.74
CA ARG A 365 -9.02 -15.04 -6.85
C ARG A 365 -8.95 -14.18 -8.11
N CYS A 366 -9.16 -12.87 -8.01
CA CYS A 366 -9.05 -11.96 -9.15
C CYS A 366 -7.67 -11.99 -9.81
N GLN A 367 -6.58 -12.09 -9.03
CA GLN A 367 -5.23 -12.22 -9.57
C GLN A 367 -5.00 -13.59 -10.23
N ILE A 368 -5.47 -14.67 -9.62
CA ILE A 368 -5.34 -16.02 -10.17
C ILE A 368 -6.12 -16.15 -11.49
N GLU A 369 -7.33 -15.61 -11.57
CA GLU A 369 -8.12 -15.57 -12.79
C GLU A 369 -7.41 -14.80 -13.91
N PHE A 370 -6.82 -13.64 -13.58
CA PHE A 370 -6.00 -12.92 -14.53
C PHE A 370 -4.82 -13.76 -15.04
N TYR A 371 -4.11 -14.50 -14.18
CA TYR A 371 -3.03 -15.38 -14.65
C TYR A 371 -3.54 -16.48 -15.57
N LYS A 372 -4.66 -17.12 -15.24
CA LYS A 372 -5.28 -18.14 -16.10
C LYS A 372 -5.62 -17.59 -17.49
N GLU A 373 -6.16 -16.38 -17.52
CA GLU A 373 -6.51 -15.69 -18.78
C GLU A 373 -5.28 -15.41 -19.66
N VAL A 374 -4.22 -14.83 -19.10
CA VAL A 374 -3.03 -14.44 -19.88
C VAL A 374 -2.08 -15.58 -20.21
N MET A 375 -2.29 -16.75 -19.63
CA MET A 375 -1.48 -17.95 -19.88
C MET A 375 -2.20 -18.94 -20.83
N GLY A 376 -3.48 -18.75 -21.09
CA GLY A 376 -4.31 -19.40 -22.13
C GLY A 376 -4.37 -20.90 -21.96
#